data_a74a4c066914969c0536406c496a86f6
#
_entry.id   a74a4c066914969c0536406c496a86f6
#
_cell.length_a   1.000
_cell.length_b   1.000
_cell.length_c   1.000
_cell.angle_alpha   90.00
_cell.angle_beta   90.00
_cell.angle_gamma   90.00
#
_symmetry.space_group_name_H-M   'P 1'
#
loop_
_entity.id
_entity.type
_entity.pdbx_description
1 polymer ?
#
loop_
_entity_poly.entity_id
_entity_poly.type
_entity_poly.pdbx_seq_one_letter_code
_entity_poly.pdbx_strand_id
1 'polypeptide(L)'
;MTNMFNQVQQRSARLALAALLLSTALGQAHVGEHPSVHDTVAGIIDRFRKTISLKELTAMDASKAKSLLTEKELHILATEHITFRVNVPVKVIIIRETAMGDKPFWLKDRGFIPMGFKITLQGTEVDFWMKDFEVGRIGLGVNSLTGGNSHYIAALMPLKKETKLEVTELYPGQLRVGSLKDGLQPFVDRPEAMPKLPVLPGVLSGLAVIRTQNESRDDAKLINLFHNTNHPALAKPDQVMLTWSGDPKTTQSIQWRTGPSITKGEVQWVKKSDYNRFQPAQPKQTKATTFKMENANLLNDPIVHRHTVTITGLDPGTAYIYSVGDGSDDGWSELAEFTTAPGRTEPFSFMYMGDAQNGLERWGSLVQSAYRQRPDVAFCIMAGDLVDRGNERDDWDSFFHSSRGVYDHRPVVPAIGNHENQGGHPGMYLQMFDLPKNGPEGIEPERAYTFRYSNAEFFVLDTNLTMESQAVWLEKALAASTATWKFAVYHHPAYSSKPERDNPSIRKHWTPLFDKYHLDMALQGHDHAYLRTYPIKDQKKVANTAEGTVYIVSVSGTKYYEQDPREYTEFGMTNTSTFQVLDIQISGNRLVYRSYDTEGKLRDNLIIEK
;
A
#
# COMPACT_ATOMS: atom_id res chain seq x y z
N MET A 1 -27.34 -1.10 -40.55
CA MET A 1 -26.89 -0.22 -39.47
C MET A 1 -27.69 -0.37 -38.17
N THR A 2 -28.90 -0.87 -38.17
CA THR A 2 -29.78 -0.99 -36.99
C THR A 2 -29.39 -2.14 -36.03
N ASN A 3 -28.69 -3.16 -36.51
CA ASN A 3 -28.30 -4.33 -35.66
C ASN A 3 -27.01 -4.13 -34.84
N MET A 4 -26.22 -3.14 -35.19
CA MET A 4 -24.97 -2.85 -34.47
C MET A 4 -25.21 -1.98 -33.22
N PHE A 5 -26.22 -1.12 -33.26
CA PHE A 5 -26.61 -0.28 -32.11
C PHE A 5 -27.26 -1.07 -30.97
N ASN A 6 -28.03 -2.11 -31.29
CA ASN A 6 -28.66 -2.95 -30.26
C ASN A 6 -27.65 -3.88 -29.54
N GLN A 7 -26.56 -4.26 -30.19
CA GLN A 7 -25.51 -5.05 -29.53
C GLN A 7 -24.63 -4.22 -28.58
N VAL A 8 -24.42 -2.94 -28.87
CA VAL A 8 -23.65 -2.03 -28.00
C VAL A 8 -24.48 -1.66 -26.76
N GLN A 9 -25.79 -1.41 -26.89
CA GLN A 9 -26.64 -1.15 -25.73
C GLN A 9 -26.85 -2.39 -24.84
N GLN A 10 -26.92 -3.60 -25.41
CA GLN A 10 -26.99 -4.83 -24.60
C GLN A 10 -25.66 -5.18 -23.92
N ARG A 11 -24.52 -4.82 -24.50
CA ARG A 11 -23.21 -4.97 -23.83
C ARG A 11 -23.03 -3.95 -22.71
N SER A 12 -23.44 -2.71 -22.90
CA SER A 12 -23.38 -1.67 -21.85
C SER A 12 -24.33 -1.98 -20.68
N ALA A 13 -25.52 -2.52 -20.94
CA ALA A 13 -26.44 -2.96 -19.90
C ALA A 13 -25.95 -4.21 -19.13
N ARG A 14 -25.25 -5.13 -19.82
CA ARG A 14 -24.64 -6.30 -19.16
C ARG A 14 -23.38 -5.94 -18.36
N LEU A 15 -22.61 -4.95 -18.79
CA LEU A 15 -21.47 -4.42 -18.02
C LEU A 15 -21.94 -3.59 -16.80
N ALA A 16 -23.02 -2.83 -16.92
CA ALA A 16 -23.62 -2.12 -15.79
C ALA A 16 -24.26 -3.10 -14.78
N LEU A 17 -24.86 -4.20 -15.25
CA LEU A 17 -25.43 -5.24 -14.37
C LEU A 17 -24.32 -6.11 -13.73
N ALA A 18 -23.20 -6.35 -14.41
CA ALA A 18 -22.03 -7.04 -13.84
C ALA A 18 -21.29 -6.16 -12.83
N ALA A 19 -21.19 -4.85 -13.05
CA ALA A 19 -20.64 -3.90 -12.07
C ALA A 19 -21.56 -3.76 -10.83
N LEU A 20 -22.89 -3.90 -10.99
CA LEU A 20 -23.84 -3.93 -9.87
C LEU A 20 -23.82 -5.28 -9.13
N LEU A 21 -23.40 -6.37 -9.76
CA LEU A 21 -23.31 -7.70 -9.15
C LEU A 21 -21.93 -7.98 -8.51
N LEU A 22 -20.90 -7.21 -8.82
CA LEU A 22 -19.58 -7.27 -8.17
C LEU A 22 -19.45 -6.38 -6.94
N SER A 23 -20.42 -5.49 -6.68
CA SER A 23 -20.52 -4.74 -5.41
C SER A 23 -21.35 -5.47 -4.34
N THR A 24 -21.87 -6.64 -4.63
CA THR A 24 -22.48 -7.56 -3.64
C THR A 24 -21.49 -8.65 -3.20
N ALA A 25 -20.28 -8.27 -2.80
CA ALA A 25 -19.55 -9.04 -1.81
C ALA A 25 -20.36 -8.93 -0.51
N LEU A 26 -21.36 -9.78 -0.38
CA LEU A 26 -22.03 -10.29 0.82
C LEU A 26 -21.76 -9.52 2.13
N GLY A 27 -22.00 -8.22 2.15
CA GLY A 27 -22.34 -7.56 3.38
C GLY A 27 -23.73 -8.05 3.77
N GLN A 28 -23.83 -8.88 4.80
CA GLN A 28 -25.12 -9.07 5.43
C GLN A 28 -25.62 -7.68 5.80
N ALA A 29 -26.77 -7.29 5.26
CA ALA A 29 -27.38 -6.01 5.57
C ALA A 29 -27.49 -5.88 7.08
N HIS A 30 -27.12 -4.73 7.62
CA HIS A 30 -27.32 -4.41 9.03
C HIS A 30 -28.82 -4.59 9.36
N VAL A 31 -29.13 -5.62 10.14
CA VAL A 31 -30.50 -5.95 10.58
C VAL A 31 -30.70 -5.31 11.95
N GLY A 32 -30.79 -3.98 11.99
CA GLY A 32 -31.03 -3.23 13.21
C GLY A 32 -32.13 -2.17 13.01
N GLU A 33 -32.76 -1.74 14.10
CA GLU A 33 -33.71 -0.62 14.11
C GLU A 33 -33.02 0.74 13.85
N HIS A 34 -31.67 0.77 13.83
CA HIS A 34 -30.84 1.95 13.68
C HIS A 34 -29.95 1.85 12.44
N PRO A 35 -29.48 3.00 11.88
CA PRO A 35 -28.44 3.02 10.84
C PRO A 35 -27.19 2.27 11.29
N SER A 36 -26.39 1.78 10.34
CA SER A 36 -25.08 1.19 10.62
C SER A 36 -24.13 2.22 11.26
N VAL A 37 -23.09 1.74 11.94
CA VAL A 37 -21.99 2.60 12.42
C VAL A 37 -21.40 3.38 11.25
N HIS A 38 -21.15 2.71 10.12
CA HIS A 38 -20.60 3.33 8.91
C HIS A 38 -21.44 4.52 8.42
N ASP A 39 -22.75 4.34 8.26
CA ASP A 39 -23.66 5.40 7.80
C ASP A 39 -23.74 6.55 8.81
N THR A 40 -23.72 6.21 10.10
CA THR A 40 -23.73 7.20 11.19
C THR A 40 -22.45 8.04 11.19
N VAL A 41 -21.28 7.40 11.08
CA VAL A 41 -19.98 8.09 11.00
C VAL A 41 -19.91 8.99 9.76
N ALA A 42 -20.36 8.50 8.60
CA ALA A 42 -20.43 9.32 7.38
C ALA A 42 -21.29 10.57 7.56
N GLY A 43 -22.45 10.43 8.20
CA GLY A 43 -23.33 11.56 8.54
C GLY A 43 -22.70 12.56 9.52
N ILE A 44 -21.99 12.06 10.54
CA ILE A 44 -21.26 12.90 11.50
C ILE A 44 -20.16 13.70 10.78
N ILE A 45 -19.36 13.05 9.96
CA ILE A 45 -18.27 13.67 9.18
C ILE A 45 -18.82 14.77 8.28
N ASP A 46 -19.90 14.49 7.55
CA ASP A 46 -20.55 15.47 6.67
C ASP A 46 -21.10 16.69 7.46
N ARG A 47 -21.70 16.44 8.61
CA ARG A 47 -22.16 17.51 9.52
C ARG A 47 -20.98 18.33 10.06
N PHE A 48 -19.92 17.69 10.50
CA PHE A 48 -18.71 18.35 11.01
C PHE A 48 -18.10 19.29 9.96
N ARG A 49 -17.96 18.84 8.72
CA ARG A 49 -17.47 19.70 7.62
C ARG A 49 -18.32 20.95 7.39
N LYS A 50 -19.63 20.83 7.58
CA LYS A 50 -20.58 21.95 7.34
C LYS A 50 -20.68 22.94 8.49
N THR A 51 -20.41 22.50 9.72
CA THR A 51 -20.77 23.27 10.93
C THR A 51 -19.59 23.67 11.80
N ILE A 52 -18.40 23.08 11.62
CA ILE A 52 -17.24 23.29 12.46
C ILE A 52 -16.16 24.01 11.64
N SER A 53 -15.46 24.96 12.25
CA SER A 53 -14.37 25.66 11.58
C SER A 53 -13.19 24.73 11.26
N LEU A 54 -12.47 25.02 10.16
CA LEU A 54 -11.29 24.22 9.74
C LEU A 54 -10.26 24.10 10.86
N LYS A 55 -10.04 25.17 11.62
CA LYS A 55 -9.11 25.19 12.76
C LYS A 55 -9.54 24.25 13.88
N GLU A 56 -10.84 24.19 14.17
CA GLU A 56 -11.38 23.29 15.19
C GLU A 56 -11.39 21.84 14.73
N LEU A 57 -11.65 21.58 13.43
CA LEU A 57 -11.59 20.23 12.85
C LEU A 57 -10.18 19.61 12.95
N THR A 58 -9.14 20.39 12.64
CA THR A 58 -7.76 19.92 12.73
C THR A 58 -7.24 19.78 14.17
N ALA A 59 -7.82 20.49 15.13
CA ALA A 59 -7.48 20.45 16.55
C ALA A 59 -8.41 19.58 17.39
N MET A 60 -9.28 18.78 16.76
CA MET A 60 -10.29 17.99 17.47
C MET A 60 -9.68 16.84 18.25
N ASP A 61 -10.00 16.75 19.53
CA ASP A 61 -9.69 15.61 20.39
C ASP A 61 -10.93 14.75 20.68
N ALA A 62 -10.75 13.60 21.34
CA ALA A 62 -11.82 12.67 21.65
C ALA A 62 -12.94 13.27 22.52
N SER A 63 -12.58 14.14 23.45
CA SER A 63 -13.55 14.80 24.34
C SER A 63 -14.40 15.79 23.57
N LYS A 64 -13.78 16.60 22.74
CA LYS A 64 -14.47 17.54 21.86
C LYS A 64 -15.35 16.82 20.85
N ALA A 65 -14.85 15.80 20.17
CA ALA A 65 -15.64 14.99 19.24
C ALA A 65 -16.87 14.40 19.92
N LYS A 66 -16.70 13.75 21.09
CA LYS A 66 -17.81 13.19 21.88
C LYS A 66 -18.84 14.25 22.24
N SER A 67 -18.42 15.45 22.63
CA SER A 67 -19.35 16.55 23.01
C SER A 67 -20.19 17.09 21.86
N LEU A 68 -19.79 16.82 20.62
CA LEU A 68 -20.48 17.26 19.40
C LEU A 68 -21.44 16.20 18.83
N LEU A 69 -21.43 14.99 19.39
CA LEU A 69 -22.31 13.90 18.98
C LEU A 69 -23.68 14.05 19.65
N THR A 70 -24.72 13.74 18.90
CA THR A 70 -26.09 13.63 19.44
C THR A 70 -26.24 12.36 20.28
N GLU A 71 -27.24 12.32 21.15
CA GLU A 71 -27.55 11.12 21.96
C GLU A 71 -27.79 9.88 21.08
N LYS A 72 -28.45 10.06 19.92
CA LYS A 72 -28.69 8.97 18.96
C LYS A 72 -27.39 8.47 18.36
N GLU A 73 -26.50 9.35 17.94
CA GLU A 73 -25.18 8.97 17.40
C GLU A 73 -24.33 8.25 18.45
N LEU A 74 -24.28 8.78 19.66
CA LEU A 74 -23.59 8.13 20.79
C LEU A 74 -24.16 6.73 21.07
N HIS A 75 -25.49 6.56 21.02
CA HIS A 75 -26.12 5.26 21.19
C HIS A 75 -25.69 4.26 20.10
N ILE A 76 -25.77 4.65 18.84
CA ILE A 76 -25.39 3.80 17.69
C ILE A 76 -23.90 3.41 17.81
N LEU A 77 -23.01 4.38 18.03
CA LEU A 77 -21.58 4.13 18.18
C LEU A 77 -21.26 3.25 19.41
N ALA A 78 -22.12 3.24 20.41
CA ALA A 78 -21.97 2.44 21.62
C ALA A 78 -22.54 1.03 21.52
N THR A 79 -23.41 0.73 20.54
CA THR A 79 -24.21 -0.51 20.56
C THR A 79 -24.30 -1.26 19.22
N GLU A 80 -23.98 -0.62 18.08
CA GLU A 80 -24.27 -1.18 16.77
C GLU A 80 -22.99 -1.61 15.99
N HIS A 81 -21.81 -1.56 16.63
CA HIS A 81 -20.56 -1.95 15.96
C HIS A 81 -20.42 -3.47 15.86
N ILE A 82 -20.58 -4.19 16.98
CA ILE A 82 -20.67 -5.66 17.02
C ILE A 82 -21.98 -6.02 17.67
N THR A 83 -22.82 -6.79 16.99
CA THR A 83 -24.08 -7.26 17.56
C THR A 83 -24.20 -8.78 17.41
N PHE A 84 -24.83 -9.40 18.39
CA PHE A 84 -25.08 -10.84 18.41
C PHE A 84 -26.23 -11.15 19.39
N ARG A 85 -26.75 -12.37 19.32
CA ARG A 85 -27.79 -12.86 20.22
C ARG A 85 -27.24 -14.04 21.03
N VAL A 86 -27.58 -14.08 22.31
CA VAL A 86 -27.26 -15.19 23.22
C VAL A 86 -28.53 -15.87 23.74
N ASN A 87 -28.47 -17.18 23.92
CA ASN A 87 -29.57 -17.99 24.41
C ASN A 87 -29.62 -18.11 25.94
N VAL A 88 -28.58 -17.68 26.66
CA VAL A 88 -28.46 -17.74 28.13
C VAL A 88 -27.85 -16.41 28.64
N PRO A 89 -28.11 -16.03 29.91
CA PRO A 89 -27.45 -14.87 30.50
C PRO A 89 -25.93 -15.05 30.52
N VAL A 90 -25.20 -14.00 30.11
CA VAL A 90 -23.74 -14.03 29.98
C VAL A 90 -23.06 -12.84 30.64
N LYS A 91 -21.86 -13.06 31.11
CA LYS A 91 -20.88 -12.01 31.38
C LYS A 91 -20.08 -11.76 30.10
N VAL A 92 -20.13 -10.53 29.59
CA VAL A 92 -19.28 -10.09 28.48
C VAL A 92 -18.01 -9.50 29.06
N ILE A 93 -16.86 -9.98 28.59
CA ILE A 93 -15.53 -9.54 29.02
C ILE A 93 -14.85 -8.89 27.82
N ILE A 94 -14.57 -7.59 27.91
CA ILE A 94 -13.82 -6.85 26.90
C ILE A 94 -12.34 -6.87 27.31
N ILE A 95 -11.49 -7.38 26.42
CA ILE A 95 -10.04 -7.45 26.58
C ILE A 95 -9.43 -6.43 25.63
N ARG A 96 -8.68 -5.48 26.14
CA ARG A 96 -8.14 -4.40 25.33
C ARG A 96 -6.71 -4.03 25.74
N GLU A 97 -5.95 -3.51 24.78
CA GLU A 97 -4.61 -3.00 25.00
C GLU A 97 -4.63 -1.76 25.90
N THR A 98 -3.72 -1.69 26.92
CA THR A 98 -3.68 -0.58 27.87
C THR A 98 -2.94 0.64 27.34
N ALA A 99 -1.98 0.46 26.41
CA ALA A 99 -1.21 1.53 25.80
C ALA A 99 -2.05 2.41 24.84
N MET A 100 -3.26 1.96 24.50
CA MET A 100 -4.20 2.72 23.68
C MET A 100 -4.65 3.97 24.42
N GLY A 101 -4.32 5.14 23.87
CA GLY A 101 -4.63 6.44 24.47
C GLY A 101 -6.12 6.68 24.71
N ASP A 102 -6.99 6.17 23.81
CA ASP A 102 -8.44 6.30 23.90
C ASP A 102 -9.08 4.98 24.34
N LYS A 103 -9.76 5.05 25.50
CA LYS A 103 -10.65 3.97 25.93
C LYS A 103 -11.96 4.07 25.13
N PRO A 104 -12.57 2.93 24.73
CA PRO A 104 -13.90 2.95 24.16
C PRO A 104 -14.84 3.72 25.10
N PHE A 105 -15.34 4.87 24.66
CA PHE A 105 -16.07 5.83 25.48
C PHE A 105 -17.29 5.23 26.18
N TRP A 106 -17.89 4.21 25.54
CA TRP A 106 -19.11 3.55 26.00
C TRP A 106 -18.90 2.56 27.15
N LEU A 107 -17.67 2.11 27.43
CA LEU A 107 -17.45 1.13 28.50
C LEU A 107 -18.03 1.58 29.84
N LYS A 108 -17.61 2.76 30.32
CA LYS A 108 -18.14 3.30 31.58
C LYS A 108 -19.59 3.72 31.47
N ASP A 109 -19.95 4.41 30.39
CA ASP A 109 -21.31 4.95 30.19
C ASP A 109 -22.36 3.83 30.16
N ARG A 110 -21.98 2.62 29.73
CA ARG A 110 -22.84 1.44 29.70
C ARG A 110 -22.70 0.52 30.91
N GLY A 111 -21.93 0.93 31.93
CA GLY A 111 -21.79 0.19 33.17
C GLY A 111 -20.88 -1.04 33.09
N PHE A 112 -19.89 -1.06 32.20
CA PHE A 112 -18.81 -2.03 32.29
C PHE A 112 -17.88 -1.67 33.45
N ILE A 113 -17.45 -2.68 34.21
CA ILE A 113 -16.61 -2.55 35.40
C ILE A 113 -15.23 -3.13 35.11
N PRO A 114 -14.12 -2.42 35.44
CA PRO A 114 -12.78 -2.97 35.28
C PRO A 114 -12.56 -4.14 36.26
N MET A 115 -11.91 -5.21 35.79
CA MET A 115 -11.63 -6.40 36.61
C MET A 115 -10.45 -6.22 37.57
N GLY A 116 -9.73 -5.10 37.51
CA GLY A 116 -8.69 -4.75 38.47
C GLY A 116 -7.35 -5.47 38.32
N PHE A 117 -7.16 -6.25 37.25
CA PHE A 117 -5.89 -6.87 36.91
C PHE A 117 -5.53 -6.65 35.44
N LYS A 118 -4.25 -6.82 35.13
CA LYS A 118 -3.70 -6.74 33.77
C LYS A 118 -2.84 -7.97 33.49
N ILE A 119 -2.69 -8.32 32.24
CA ILE A 119 -1.75 -9.36 31.80
C ILE A 119 -0.98 -8.86 30.58
N THR A 120 0.17 -9.48 30.31
CA THR A 120 0.93 -9.22 29.09
C THR A 120 0.60 -10.29 28.06
N LEU A 121 0.02 -9.87 26.94
CA LEU A 121 -0.22 -10.71 25.77
C LEU A 121 0.75 -10.30 24.68
N GLN A 122 1.72 -11.17 24.33
CA GLN A 122 2.69 -10.93 23.23
C GLN A 122 3.46 -9.60 23.37
N GLY A 123 3.91 -9.28 24.58
CA GLY A 123 4.61 -8.03 24.86
C GLY A 123 3.69 -6.81 25.07
N THR A 124 2.38 -6.96 24.85
CA THR A 124 1.38 -5.90 25.02
C THR A 124 0.62 -6.10 26.31
N GLU A 125 0.58 -5.07 27.17
CA GLU A 125 -0.23 -5.09 28.39
C GLU A 125 -1.72 -4.87 28.02
N VAL A 126 -2.60 -5.76 28.52
CA VAL A 126 -4.06 -5.67 28.32
C VAL A 126 -4.80 -5.57 29.66
N ASP A 127 -5.89 -4.81 29.66
CA ASP A 127 -6.86 -4.73 30.76
C ASP A 127 -8.20 -5.40 30.38
N PHE A 128 -9.03 -5.64 31.38
CA PHE A 128 -10.27 -6.38 31.28
C PHE A 128 -11.42 -5.58 31.86
N TRP A 129 -12.53 -5.53 31.10
CA TRP A 129 -13.76 -4.87 31.51
C TRP A 129 -14.92 -5.84 31.37
N MET A 130 -15.83 -5.91 32.35
CA MET A 130 -16.92 -6.88 32.34
C MET A 130 -18.27 -6.23 32.61
N LYS A 131 -19.31 -6.86 32.04
CA LYS A 131 -20.71 -6.55 32.31
C LYS A 131 -21.58 -7.79 32.10
N ASP A 132 -22.61 -7.96 32.95
CA ASP A 132 -23.59 -9.02 32.82
C ASP A 132 -24.74 -8.57 31.88
N PHE A 133 -25.20 -9.48 31.07
CA PHE A 133 -26.30 -9.31 30.11
C PHE A 133 -27.29 -10.46 30.24
N GLU A 134 -28.58 -10.13 30.13
CA GLU A 134 -29.66 -11.09 30.03
C GLU A 134 -29.68 -11.78 28.66
N VAL A 135 -30.53 -12.81 28.53
CA VAL A 135 -30.83 -13.48 27.24
C VAL A 135 -31.31 -12.46 26.23
N GLY A 136 -30.81 -12.54 25.00
CA GLY A 136 -31.28 -11.69 23.90
C GLY A 136 -30.16 -11.10 23.09
N ARG A 137 -30.46 -9.98 22.40
CA ARG A 137 -29.52 -9.25 21.57
C ARG A 137 -28.57 -8.41 22.43
N ILE A 138 -27.30 -8.55 22.18
CA ILE A 138 -26.22 -7.74 22.78
C ILE A 138 -25.55 -6.95 21.67
N GLY A 139 -25.34 -5.68 21.93
CA GLY A 139 -24.56 -4.82 21.07
C GLY A 139 -23.33 -4.28 21.80
N LEU A 140 -22.21 -4.17 21.10
CA LEU A 140 -20.95 -3.57 21.57
C LEU A 140 -20.61 -2.39 20.67
N GLY A 141 -19.92 -1.41 21.24
CA GLY A 141 -19.61 -0.16 20.55
C GLY A 141 -18.27 -0.20 19.82
N VAL A 142 -17.98 0.89 19.13
CA VAL A 142 -16.75 1.10 18.37
C VAL A 142 -15.52 1.05 19.28
N ASN A 143 -14.38 0.65 18.71
CA ASN A 143 -13.13 0.51 19.45
C ASN A 143 -12.58 1.87 19.89
N SER A 144 -12.60 2.86 19.00
CA SER A 144 -12.02 4.19 19.23
C SER A 144 -12.68 5.22 18.33
N LEU A 145 -12.60 6.51 18.73
CA LEU A 145 -12.94 7.65 17.86
C LEU A 145 -11.70 8.22 17.13
N THR A 146 -10.49 7.76 17.50
CA THR A 146 -9.23 8.20 16.89
C THR A 146 -8.72 7.26 15.81
N GLY A 147 -9.14 5.99 15.79
CA GLY A 147 -8.56 4.95 14.95
C GLY A 147 -7.11 4.57 15.36
N GLY A 148 -6.47 3.73 14.56
CA GLY A 148 -5.04 3.42 14.72
C GLY A 148 -4.68 2.41 15.83
N ASN A 149 -5.64 1.86 16.56
CA ASN A 149 -5.43 0.94 17.67
C ASN A 149 -5.92 -0.47 17.35
N SER A 150 -5.27 -1.50 17.87
CA SER A 150 -5.76 -2.88 17.77
C SER A 150 -7.18 -3.00 18.32
N HIS A 151 -8.05 -3.75 17.63
CA HIS A 151 -9.42 -3.92 18.10
C HIS A 151 -9.49 -4.69 19.42
N TYR A 152 -10.45 -4.37 20.29
CA TYR A 152 -10.70 -5.14 21.51
C TYR A 152 -11.19 -6.56 21.16
N ILE A 153 -10.99 -7.50 22.08
CA ILE A 153 -11.49 -8.88 21.99
C ILE A 153 -12.66 -9.00 22.97
N ALA A 154 -13.76 -9.62 22.54
CA ALA A 154 -14.92 -9.88 23.39
C ALA A 154 -15.02 -11.36 23.76
N ALA A 155 -14.87 -11.70 25.04
CA ALA A 155 -15.09 -13.05 25.56
C ALA A 155 -16.44 -13.13 26.28
N LEU A 156 -17.08 -14.30 26.21
CA LEU A 156 -18.41 -14.56 26.74
C LEU A 156 -18.37 -15.70 27.75
N MET A 157 -18.86 -15.46 28.95
CA MET A 157 -18.95 -16.45 30.00
C MET A 157 -20.41 -16.62 30.44
N PRO A 158 -21.04 -17.80 30.35
CA PRO A 158 -22.35 -18.05 30.93
C PRO A 158 -22.37 -17.76 32.44
N LEU A 159 -23.41 -17.07 32.90
CA LEU A 159 -23.51 -16.75 34.36
C LEU A 159 -23.80 -18.00 35.21
N LYS A 160 -24.42 -19.04 34.63
CA LYS A 160 -24.60 -20.34 35.28
C LYS A 160 -23.63 -21.33 34.66
N LYS A 161 -22.80 -21.98 35.46
CA LYS A 161 -21.95 -23.09 35.04
C LYS A 161 -22.82 -24.19 34.43
N GLU A 162 -22.31 -24.90 33.42
CA GLU A 162 -22.97 -26.03 32.74
C GLU A 162 -24.11 -25.66 31.79
N THR A 163 -24.39 -24.40 31.53
CA THR A 163 -25.31 -23.99 30.48
C THR A 163 -24.59 -23.91 29.11
N LYS A 164 -25.18 -24.54 28.10
CA LYS A 164 -24.64 -24.46 26.74
C LYS A 164 -24.94 -23.09 26.16
N LEU A 165 -23.87 -22.29 25.92
CA LEU A 165 -23.97 -21.00 25.24
C LEU A 165 -24.07 -21.22 23.74
N GLU A 166 -25.04 -20.58 23.12
CA GLU A 166 -25.15 -20.43 21.67
C GLU A 166 -25.16 -18.95 21.31
N VAL A 167 -24.33 -18.59 20.33
CA VAL A 167 -24.20 -17.22 19.80
C VAL A 167 -24.68 -17.22 18.37
N THR A 168 -25.70 -16.43 18.08
CA THR A 168 -26.35 -16.34 16.77
C THR A 168 -26.46 -14.88 16.32
N GLU A 169 -26.92 -14.63 15.11
CA GLU A 169 -27.14 -13.29 14.54
C GLU A 169 -25.90 -12.38 14.67
N LEU A 170 -24.71 -12.95 14.43
CA LEU A 170 -23.44 -12.22 14.57
C LEU A 170 -23.26 -11.23 13.41
N TYR A 171 -23.07 -9.96 13.76
CA TYR A 171 -22.78 -8.86 12.84
C TYR A 171 -21.55 -8.09 13.31
N PRO A 172 -20.64 -7.65 12.40
CA PRO A 172 -20.56 -7.94 10.96
C PRO A 172 -20.39 -9.44 10.64
N GLY A 173 -20.87 -9.86 9.48
CA GLY A 173 -20.95 -11.28 9.09
C GLY A 173 -19.60 -12.00 8.89
N GLN A 174 -18.49 -11.26 8.79
CA GLN A 174 -17.14 -11.81 8.75
C GLN A 174 -16.61 -12.27 10.12
N LEU A 175 -17.20 -11.81 11.22
CA LEU A 175 -16.81 -12.23 12.57
C LEU A 175 -17.08 -13.73 12.79
N ARG A 176 -16.34 -14.33 13.71
CA ARG A 176 -16.46 -15.75 14.05
C ARG A 176 -16.43 -15.95 15.56
N VAL A 177 -17.17 -16.94 16.02
CA VAL A 177 -17.09 -17.40 17.40
C VAL A 177 -16.03 -18.50 17.50
N GLY A 178 -15.10 -18.32 18.41
CA GLY A 178 -14.06 -19.31 18.73
C GLY A 178 -14.07 -19.69 20.19
N SER A 179 -13.15 -20.56 20.60
CA SER A 179 -12.87 -20.85 22.02
C SER A 179 -11.59 -20.15 22.42
N LEU A 180 -11.64 -19.33 23.46
CA LEU A 180 -10.48 -18.63 24.01
C LEU A 180 -9.55 -19.64 24.67
N LYS A 181 -8.40 -19.88 24.08
CA LYS A 181 -7.42 -20.89 24.50
C LYS A 181 -6.01 -20.46 24.10
N ASP A 182 -5.03 -21.08 24.73
CA ASP A 182 -3.63 -20.90 24.37
C ASP A 182 -3.42 -21.19 22.89
N GLY A 183 -2.68 -20.35 22.21
CA GLY A 183 -2.40 -20.47 20.79
C GLY A 183 -3.55 -20.07 19.85
N LEU A 184 -4.67 -19.53 20.35
CA LEU A 184 -5.71 -18.97 19.47
C LEU A 184 -5.19 -17.71 18.76
N GLN A 185 -5.49 -17.58 17.45
CA GLN A 185 -5.37 -16.31 16.74
C GLN A 185 -6.60 -15.44 17.06
N PRO A 186 -6.43 -14.25 17.71
CA PRO A 186 -7.57 -13.46 18.19
C PRO A 186 -8.36 -12.77 17.07
N PHE A 187 -7.74 -12.54 15.90
CA PHE A 187 -8.35 -11.85 14.77
C PHE A 187 -8.55 -12.77 13.58
N VAL A 188 -9.66 -12.60 12.85
CA VAL A 188 -10.00 -13.44 11.68
C VAL A 188 -9.21 -13.06 10.42
N ASP A 189 -8.74 -11.81 10.32
CA ASP A 189 -7.96 -11.25 9.22
C ASP A 189 -6.45 -11.47 9.36
N ARG A 190 -6.01 -12.18 10.40
CA ARG A 190 -4.59 -12.49 10.61
C ARG A 190 -4.28 -13.93 10.22
N PRO A 191 -3.16 -14.20 9.51
CA PRO A 191 -2.73 -15.55 9.18
C PRO A 191 -2.52 -16.39 10.43
N GLU A 192 -2.77 -17.71 10.34
CA GLU A 192 -2.54 -18.64 11.46
C GLU A 192 -1.07 -18.69 11.92
N ALA A 193 -0.14 -18.31 11.04
CA ALA A 193 1.29 -18.22 11.34
C ALA A 193 1.68 -16.99 12.19
N MET A 194 0.79 -16.01 12.33
CA MET A 194 1.04 -14.83 13.17
C MET A 194 1.08 -15.22 14.66
N PRO A 195 1.70 -14.38 15.53
CA PRO A 195 1.79 -14.66 16.96
C PRO A 195 0.46 -15.05 17.56
N LYS A 196 0.44 -16.17 18.26
CA LYS A 196 -0.73 -16.74 18.90
C LYS A 196 -0.85 -16.22 20.32
N LEU A 197 -2.05 -16.26 20.89
CA LEU A 197 -2.23 -15.92 22.31
C LEU A 197 -1.31 -16.78 23.18
N PRO A 198 -0.57 -16.18 24.14
CA PRO A 198 0.24 -16.93 25.07
C PRO A 198 -0.65 -17.68 26.09
N VAL A 199 -0.01 -18.27 27.07
CA VAL A 199 -0.71 -18.92 28.20
C VAL A 199 -1.69 -17.95 28.85
N LEU A 200 -2.97 -18.29 28.84
CA LEU A 200 -4.05 -17.50 29.40
C LEU A 200 -4.26 -17.83 30.88
N PRO A 201 -4.69 -16.86 31.72
CA PRO A 201 -5.21 -17.18 33.04
C PRO A 201 -6.32 -18.21 32.95
N GLY A 202 -6.30 -19.23 33.81
CA GLY A 202 -7.25 -20.34 33.77
C GLY A 202 -8.73 -19.93 33.78
N VAL A 203 -9.04 -18.76 34.38
CA VAL A 203 -10.40 -18.17 34.39
C VAL A 203 -10.90 -17.76 32.99
N LEU A 204 -10.00 -17.51 32.06
CA LEU A 204 -10.32 -17.10 30.69
C LEU A 204 -10.29 -18.29 29.71
N SER A 205 -9.62 -19.38 30.08
CA SER A 205 -9.47 -20.53 29.19
C SER A 205 -10.83 -21.24 28.96
N GLY A 206 -11.12 -21.50 27.71
CA GLY A 206 -12.36 -22.20 27.31
C GLY A 206 -13.58 -21.29 27.10
N LEU A 207 -13.50 -20.00 27.40
CA LEU A 207 -14.61 -19.08 27.14
C LEU A 207 -14.87 -18.96 25.65
N ALA A 208 -16.13 -18.74 25.27
CA ALA A 208 -16.45 -18.31 23.92
C ALA A 208 -15.84 -16.95 23.65
N VAL A 209 -15.26 -16.74 22.48
CA VAL A 209 -14.67 -15.47 22.06
C VAL A 209 -15.21 -15.07 20.70
N ILE A 210 -15.58 -13.80 20.56
CA ILE A 210 -15.89 -13.21 19.26
C ILE A 210 -14.57 -12.73 18.66
N ARG A 211 -14.12 -13.40 17.60
CA ARG A 211 -12.93 -13.02 16.82
C ARG A 211 -13.32 -11.91 15.85
N THR A 212 -12.72 -10.75 16.05
CA THR A 212 -12.94 -9.55 15.25
C THR A 212 -11.93 -9.44 14.11
N GLN A 213 -12.04 -8.41 13.30
CA GLN A 213 -10.99 -7.98 12.38
C GLN A 213 -10.13 -6.94 13.10
N ASN A 214 -8.81 -7.08 13.02
CA ASN A 214 -7.90 -6.08 13.60
C ASN A 214 -8.05 -4.72 12.91
N GLU A 215 -8.39 -4.74 11.62
CA GLU A 215 -8.60 -3.53 10.79
C GLU A 215 -9.87 -2.75 11.16
N SER A 216 -10.83 -3.37 11.87
CA SER A 216 -12.07 -2.69 12.33
C SER A 216 -11.81 -1.59 13.37
N ARG A 217 -10.56 -1.41 13.79
CA ARG A 217 -10.10 -0.32 14.64
C ARG A 217 -10.45 1.08 14.14
N ASP A 218 -10.61 1.25 12.82
CA ASP A 218 -10.83 2.54 12.17
C ASP A 218 -12.31 2.83 11.85
N ASP A 219 -13.23 1.95 12.23
CA ASP A 219 -14.66 2.03 11.87
C ASP A 219 -15.36 3.34 12.29
N ALA A 220 -14.86 4.01 13.32
CA ALA A 220 -15.43 5.27 13.79
C ALA A 220 -14.39 6.40 13.90
N LYS A 221 -13.40 6.41 13.04
CA LYS A 221 -12.38 7.47 13.03
C LYS A 221 -13.03 8.84 12.77
N LEU A 222 -13.13 9.66 13.81
CA LEU A 222 -13.63 11.04 13.77
C LEU A 222 -12.51 12.06 14.07
N ILE A 223 -11.39 11.61 14.60
CA ILE A 223 -10.26 12.43 15.04
C ILE A 223 -9.08 12.13 14.15
N ASN A 224 -8.26 13.14 13.91
CA ASN A 224 -7.14 13.09 12.96
C ASN A 224 -7.59 12.69 11.53
N LEU A 225 -8.88 12.88 11.26
CA LEU A 225 -9.46 12.65 9.94
C LEU A 225 -9.22 13.85 9.03
N PHE A 226 -9.33 15.06 9.59
CA PHE A 226 -9.20 16.31 8.85
C PHE A 226 -7.78 16.85 8.98
N HIS A 227 -7.16 17.15 7.87
CA HIS A 227 -5.78 17.62 7.83
C HIS A 227 -5.54 18.57 6.66
N ASN A 228 -4.34 19.11 6.56
CA ASN A 228 -3.91 20.00 5.49
C ASN A 228 -2.70 19.41 4.80
N THR A 229 -2.60 19.60 3.48
CA THR A 229 -1.36 19.35 2.76
C THR A 229 -0.42 20.56 2.91
N ASN A 230 0.88 20.29 3.04
CA ASN A 230 1.92 21.32 2.94
C ASN A 230 2.20 21.73 1.49
N HIS A 231 1.65 20.99 0.52
CA HIS A 231 1.90 21.16 -0.91
C HIS A 231 0.58 21.28 -1.68
N PRO A 232 -0.24 22.33 -1.45
CA PRO A 232 -1.50 22.50 -2.18
C PRO A 232 -1.24 22.71 -3.67
N ALA A 233 -2.14 22.20 -4.51
CA ALA A 233 -2.06 22.30 -5.95
C ALA A 233 -2.24 23.75 -6.43
N LEU A 234 -1.50 24.10 -7.45
CA LEU A 234 -1.57 25.39 -8.13
C LEU A 234 -2.18 25.21 -9.54
N ALA A 235 -2.48 26.33 -10.20
CA ALA A 235 -2.85 26.27 -11.62
C ALA A 235 -1.67 25.77 -12.48
N LYS A 236 -0.45 26.11 -12.10
CA LYS A 236 0.77 25.63 -12.77
C LYS A 236 0.99 24.14 -12.45
N PRO A 237 1.37 23.32 -13.45
CA PRO A 237 1.64 21.89 -13.24
C PRO A 237 2.70 21.63 -12.17
N ASP A 238 2.43 20.64 -11.32
CA ASP A 238 3.38 20.08 -10.36
C ASP A 238 3.28 18.54 -10.33
N GLN A 239 4.08 17.89 -9.49
CA GLN A 239 4.13 16.44 -9.36
C GLN A 239 4.28 15.73 -10.72
N VAL A 240 5.09 16.32 -11.61
CA VAL A 240 5.39 15.74 -12.91
C VAL A 240 6.23 14.49 -12.70
N MET A 241 5.80 13.41 -13.33
CA MET A 241 6.46 12.12 -13.16
C MET A 241 6.38 11.29 -14.44
N LEU A 242 7.39 10.49 -14.65
CA LEU A 242 7.52 9.55 -15.76
C LEU A 242 7.27 8.13 -15.28
N THR A 243 6.47 7.37 -16.05
CA THR A 243 6.28 5.92 -15.90
C THR A 243 6.22 5.27 -17.28
N TRP A 244 6.03 3.96 -17.33
CA TRP A 244 5.76 3.26 -18.58
C TRP A 244 4.47 2.46 -18.46
N SER A 245 3.52 2.72 -19.36
CA SER A 245 2.33 1.87 -19.55
C SER A 245 2.44 1.00 -20.80
N GLY A 246 3.42 1.29 -21.68
CA GLY A 246 3.72 0.57 -22.91
C GLY A 246 5.20 0.19 -23.04
N ASP A 247 5.65 -0.08 -24.28
CA ASP A 247 7.06 -0.43 -24.54
C ASP A 247 7.98 0.77 -24.28
N PRO A 248 8.93 0.68 -23.35
CA PRO A 248 9.87 1.76 -23.02
C PRO A 248 10.71 2.27 -24.21
N LYS A 249 10.82 1.50 -25.28
CA LYS A 249 11.56 1.88 -26.49
C LYS A 249 10.84 2.93 -27.33
N THR A 250 9.51 2.90 -27.32
CA THR A 250 8.70 3.67 -28.27
C THR A 250 7.58 4.47 -27.62
N THR A 251 7.48 4.39 -26.27
CA THR A 251 6.45 5.09 -25.51
C THR A 251 7.01 5.74 -24.24
N GLN A 252 6.33 6.79 -23.77
CA GLN A 252 6.60 7.40 -22.47
C GLN A 252 5.28 7.88 -21.86
N SER A 253 4.92 7.39 -20.67
CA SER A 253 3.80 7.90 -19.91
C SER A 253 4.26 9.04 -18.99
N ILE A 254 3.47 10.11 -18.96
CA ILE A 254 3.73 11.29 -18.15
C ILE A 254 2.47 11.62 -17.37
N GLN A 255 2.60 11.79 -16.06
CA GLN A 255 1.53 12.19 -15.16
C GLN A 255 1.92 13.51 -14.47
N TRP A 256 0.92 14.34 -14.17
CA TRP A 256 1.10 15.57 -13.38
C TRP A 256 -0.20 15.98 -12.70
N ARG A 257 -0.08 16.94 -11.80
CA ARG A 257 -1.20 17.51 -11.05
C ARG A 257 -1.34 19.00 -11.36
N THR A 258 -2.60 19.48 -11.30
CA THR A 258 -2.96 20.90 -11.26
C THR A 258 -4.11 21.14 -10.29
N GLY A 259 -4.33 22.39 -9.91
CA GLY A 259 -5.51 22.81 -9.16
C GLY A 259 -6.81 22.64 -9.97
N PRO A 260 -7.97 22.74 -9.32
CA PRO A 260 -9.28 22.39 -9.91
C PRO A 260 -9.72 23.34 -11.04
N SER A 261 -9.09 24.49 -11.19
CA SER A 261 -9.39 25.44 -12.29
C SER A 261 -8.87 24.94 -13.66
N ILE A 262 -7.91 24.05 -13.69
CA ILE A 262 -7.30 23.51 -14.92
C ILE A 262 -7.97 22.18 -15.26
N THR A 263 -8.85 22.18 -16.24
CA THR A 263 -9.65 21.01 -16.63
C THR A 263 -9.14 20.26 -17.86
N LYS A 264 -8.02 20.71 -18.44
CA LYS A 264 -7.39 20.12 -19.62
C LYS A 264 -5.90 19.98 -19.36
N GLY A 265 -5.30 18.96 -19.94
CA GLY A 265 -3.86 18.74 -19.91
C GLY A 265 -3.32 18.46 -21.31
N GLU A 266 -2.11 18.96 -21.57
CA GLU A 266 -1.36 18.68 -22.80
C GLU A 266 0.12 18.51 -22.46
N VAL A 267 0.81 17.69 -23.24
CA VAL A 267 2.27 17.61 -23.28
C VAL A 267 2.77 18.14 -24.62
N GLN A 268 3.80 18.96 -24.58
CA GLN A 268 4.59 19.32 -25.77
C GLN A 268 5.97 18.68 -25.66
N TRP A 269 6.49 18.21 -26.82
CA TRP A 269 7.74 17.47 -26.82
C TRP A 269 8.46 17.54 -28.16
N VAL A 270 9.78 17.41 -28.12
CA VAL A 270 10.66 17.46 -29.29
C VAL A 270 11.89 16.57 -29.02
N LYS A 271 12.50 16.00 -30.07
CA LYS A 271 13.82 15.37 -29.89
C LYS A 271 14.84 16.38 -29.39
N LYS A 272 15.67 15.99 -28.44
CA LYS A 272 16.72 16.86 -27.91
C LYS A 272 17.69 17.32 -28.99
N SER A 273 17.96 16.49 -30.00
CA SER A 273 18.77 16.85 -31.17
C SER A 273 18.21 18.01 -31.98
N ASP A 274 16.88 18.15 -32.01
CA ASP A 274 16.16 19.12 -32.82
C ASP A 274 15.81 20.39 -32.01
N TYR A 275 16.07 20.35 -30.70
CA TYR A 275 15.82 21.48 -29.81
C TYR A 275 16.92 22.53 -29.92
N ASN A 276 16.55 23.72 -30.36
CA ASN A 276 17.43 24.90 -30.38
C ASN A 276 16.75 26.03 -29.62
N ARG A 277 17.40 26.53 -28.55
CA ARG A 277 16.87 27.62 -27.71
C ARG A 277 16.61 28.91 -28.51
N PHE A 278 17.37 29.15 -29.57
CA PHE A 278 17.26 30.35 -30.37
C PHE A 278 16.35 30.20 -31.60
N GLN A 279 16.12 28.97 -32.04
CA GLN A 279 15.21 28.62 -33.15
C GLN A 279 14.51 27.33 -32.77
N PRO A 280 13.55 27.38 -31.85
CA PRO A 280 12.87 26.16 -31.40
C PRO A 280 12.11 25.53 -32.57
N ALA A 281 12.35 24.24 -32.80
CA ALA A 281 11.48 23.44 -33.67
C ALA A 281 10.05 23.48 -33.11
N GLN A 282 9.07 23.41 -33.99
CA GLN A 282 7.67 23.31 -33.55
C GLN A 282 7.51 22.01 -32.74
N PRO A 283 7.15 22.07 -31.45
CA PRO A 283 6.98 20.87 -30.66
C PRO A 283 5.77 20.09 -31.14
N LYS A 284 5.84 18.77 -31.06
CA LYS A 284 4.65 17.93 -31.14
C LYS A 284 3.85 18.10 -29.87
N GLN A 285 2.53 17.96 -29.97
CA GLN A 285 1.62 18.08 -28.84
C GLN A 285 0.72 16.85 -28.77
N THR A 286 0.42 16.43 -27.53
CA THR A 286 -0.49 15.31 -27.28
C THR A 286 -1.39 15.69 -26.10
N LYS A 287 -2.71 15.52 -26.25
CA LYS A 287 -3.68 15.81 -25.19
C LYS A 287 -3.66 14.72 -24.14
N ALA A 288 -3.76 15.12 -22.90
CA ALA A 288 -3.85 14.24 -21.75
C ALA A 288 -5.32 13.88 -21.44
N THR A 289 -5.52 12.73 -20.84
CA THR A 289 -6.73 12.42 -20.09
C THR A 289 -6.64 13.13 -18.75
N THR A 290 -7.72 13.83 -18.38
CA THR A 290 -7.81 14.56 -17.11
C THR A 290 -8.92 13.96 -16.27
N PHE A 291 -8.64 13.67 -14.99
CA PHE A 291 -9.67 13.25 -14.05
C PHE A 291 -9.60 14.06 -12.76
N LYS A 292 -10.77 14.26 -12.15
CA LYS A 292 -10.91 14.91 -10.86
C LYS A 292 -10.55 13.91 -9.76
N MET A 293 -9.63 14.30 -8.88
CA MET A 293 -9.34 13.60 -7.64
C MET A 293 -9.90 14.42 -6.48
N GLU A 294 -10.67 13.77 -5.62
CA GLU A 294 -11.32 14.40 -4.49
C GLU A 294 -10.93 13.72 -3.18
N ASN A 295 -10.40 14.49 -2.24
CA ASN A 295 -10.15 14.09 -0.87
C ASN A 295 -10.77 15.15 0.06
N ALA A 296 -12.00 14.92 0.43
CA ALA A 296 -12.77 15.89 1.21
C ALA A 296 -12.26 16.11 2.63
N ASN A 297 -11.37 15.25 3.12
CA ASN A 297 -10.72 15.39 4.43
C ASN A 297 -9.50 16.31 4.38
N LEU A 298 -8.99 16.60 3.20
CA LEU A 298 -7.87 17.51 2.98
C LEU A 298 -8.41 18.93 2.80
N LEU A 299 -8.42 19.68 3.91
CA LEU A 299 -9.24 20.89 4.03
C LEU A 299 -8.80 22.07 3.17
N ASN A 300 -7.48 22.23 2.99
CA ASN A 300 -6.92 23.36 2.22
C ASN A 300 -6.80 23.09 0.73
N ASP A 301 -7.00 21.82 0.28
CA ASP A 301 -6.87 21.45 -1.13
C ASP A 301 -7.70 20.18 -1.44
N PRO A 302 -9.04 20.22 -1.24
CA PRO A 302 -9.88 19.02 -1.31
C PRO A 302 -10.05 18.44 -2.73
N ILE A 303 -9.80 19.24 -3.76
CA ILE A 303 -10.02 18.86 -5.16
C ILE A 303 -8.82 19.26 -5.99
N VAL A 304 -8.29 18.30 -6.74
CA VAL A 304 -7.24 18.53 -7.74
C VAL A 304 -7.59 17.82 -9.05
N HIS A 305 -6.92 18.20 -10.13
CA HIS A 305 -6.95 17.44 -11.36
C HIS A 305 -5.62 16.72 -11.57
N ARG A 306 -5.71 15.42 -11.91
CA ARG A 306 -4.59 14.63 -12.38
C ARG A 306 -4.71 14.48 -13.89
N HIS A 307 -3.58 14.60 -14.56
CA HIS A 307 -3.47 14.50 -16.00
C HIS A 307 -2.54 13.34 -16.33
N THR A 308 -2.91 12.53 -17.31
CA THR A 308 -2.11 11.39 -17.77
C THR A 308 -2.07 11.38 -19.29
N VAL A 309 -0.90 11.21 -19.85
CA VAL A 309 -0.69 11.06 -21.29
C VAL A 309 0.38 10.01 -21.55
N THR A 310 0.17 9.17 -22.56
CA THR A 310 1.21 8.29 -23.09
C THR A 310 1.59 8.76 -24.49
N ILE A 311 2.81 9.25 -24.62
CA ILE A 311 3.40 9.57 -25.93
C ILE A 311 3.79 8.25 -26.60
N THR A 312 3.45 8.08 -27.87
CA THR A 312 3.75 6.89 -28.66
C THR A 312 4.51 7.23 -29.94
N GLY A 313 5.09 6.23 -30.60
CA GLY A 313 5.83 6.41 -31.84
C GLY A 313 7.15 7.16 -31.65
N LEU A 314 7.75 7.02 -30.47
CA LEU A 314 9.08 7.53 -30.17
C LEU A 314 10.16 6.65 -30.81
N ASP A 315 11.31 7.25 -31.12
CA ASP A 315 12.47 6.50 -31.60
C ASP A 315 13.22 5.89 -30.40
N PRO A 316 13.66 4.63 -30.50
CA PRO A 316 14.45 3.98 -29.45
C PRO A 316 15.79 4.70 -29.20
N GLY A 317 16.27 4.67 -27.96
CA GLY A 317 17.56 5.23 -27.54
C GLY A 317 17.67 6.74 -27.76
N THR A 318 16.56 7.46 -27.77
CA THR A 318 16.50 8.87 -28.17
C THR A 318 16.10 9.75 -26.98
N ALA A 319 16.84 10.82 -26.78
CA ALA A 319 16.52 11.83 -25.76
C ALA A 319 15.47 12.82 -26.31
N TYR A 320 14.51 13.15 -25.46
CA TYR A 320 13.43 14.11 -25.73
C TYR A 320 13.38 15.18 -24.65
N ILE A 321 13.08 16.40 -25.06
CA ILE A 321 12.73 17.51 -24.16
C ILE A 321 11.22 17.66 -24.20
N TYR A 322 10.61 17.87 -23.03
CA TYR A 322 9.17 18.02 -22.90
C TYR A 322 8.79 19.05 -21.85
N SER A 323 7.57 19.52 -21.90
CA SER A 323 6.86 20.20 -20.82
C SER A 323 5.38 19.81 -20.83
N VAL A 324 4.74 19.92 -19.69
CA VAL A 324 3.31 19.63 -19.51
C VAL A 324 2.56 20.90 -19.14
N GLY A 325 1.30 21.01 -19.53
CA GLY A 325 0.53 22.23 -19.27
C GLY A 325 -0.93 22.08 -19.64
N ASP A 326 -1.62 23.22 -19.78
CA ASP A 326 -3.02 23.32 -20.20
C ASP A 326 -3.19 23.81 -21.67
N GLY A 327 -2.06 24.04 -22.36
CA GLY A 327 -2.03 24.56 -23.72
C GLY A 327 -2.02 26.09 -23.82
N SER A 328 -2.12 26.83 -22.71
CA SER A 328 -1.98 28.29 -22.69
C SER A 328 -0.52 28.72 -22.62
N ASP A 329 -0.20 29.97 -23.01
CA ASP A 329 1.18 30.48 -23.08
C ASP A 329 1.91 30.40 -21.75
N ASP A 330 1.23 30.71 -20.64
CA ASP A 330 1.80 30.72 -19.28
C ASP A 330 1.55 29.42 -18.49
N GLY A 331 0.81 28.46 -19.07
CA GLY A 331 0.32 27.25 -18.41
C GLY A 331 1.31 26.07 -18.40
N TRP A 332 2.54 26.24 -18.91
CA TRP A 332 3.53 25.16 -19.06
C TRP A 332 4.44 25.02 -17.83
N SER A 333 4.82 23.76 -17.54
CA SER A 333 5.87 23.43 -16.57
C SER A 333 7.25 23.90 -17.05
N GLU A 334 8.26 23.82 -16.17
CA GLU A 334 9.65 23.86 -16.61
C GLU A 334 9.94 22.73 -17.60
N LEU A 335 10.96 22.93 -18.45
CA LEU A 335 11.41 21.90 -19.38
C LEU A 335 12.08 20.76 -18.62
N ALA A 336 11.71 19.54 -18.97
CA ALA A 336 12.33 18.33 -18.49
C ALA A 336 12.78 17.44 -19.67
N GLU A 337 13.53 16.39 -19.38
CA GLU A 337 14.00 15.48 -20.41
C GLU A 337 13.85 14.01 -19.99
N PHE A 338 13.61 13.16 -20.96
CA PHE A 338 13.67 11.71 -20.80
C PHE A 338 14.41 11.07 -22.00
N THR A 339 14.85 9.84 -21.81
CA THR A 339 15.46 9.03 -22.87
C THR A 339 14.71 7.71 -22.97
N THR A 340 14.28 7.34 -24.19
CA THR A 340 13.64 6.04 -24.46
C THR A 340 14.64 4.90 -24.30
N ALA A 341 14.15 3.70 -23.99
CA ALA A 341 15.00 2.51 -23.93
C ALA A 341 15.68 2.23 -25.27
N PRO A 342 16.90 1.67 -25.27
CA PRO A 342 17.65 1.41 -26.49
C PRO A 342 16.96 0.36 -27.38
N GLY A 343 17.03 0.52 -28.70
CA GLY A 343 16.50 -0.42 -29.68
C GLY A 343 17.25 -1.74 -29.79
N ARG A 344 18.46 -1.78 -29.27
CA ARG A 344 19.34 -2.95 -29.23
C ARG A 344 19.84 -3.19 -27.80
N THR A 345 20.52 -4.31 -27.59
CA THR A 345 21.18 -4.59 -26.31
C THR A 345 22.32 -3.61 -26.08
N GLU A 346 22.19 -2.77 -25.04
CA GLU A 346 23.18 -1.79 -24.60
C GLU A 346 23.34 -1.83 -23.09
N PRO A 347 24.52 -1.45 -22.55
CA PRO A 347 24.74 -1.32 -21.10
C PRO A 347 23.77 -0.24 -20.56
N PHE A 348 23.30 -0.46 -19.33
CA PHE A 348 22.48 0.51 -18.63
C PHE A 348 22.61 0.33 -17.13
N SER A 349 22.16 1.33 -16.39
CA SER A 349 22.09 1.30 -14.93
C SER A 349 20.69 1.68 -14.48
N PHE A 350 20.29 1.13 -13.35
CA PHE A 350 19.06 1.54 -12.68
C PHE A 350 19.25 1.65 -11.18
N MET A 351 18.42 2.47 -10.56
CA MET A 351 18.39 2.67 -9.12
C MET A 351 17.29 1.82 -8.49
N TYR A 352 17.51 1.33 -7.28
CA TYR A 352 16.51 0.60 -6.51
C TYR A 352 16.46 1.12 -5.08
N MET A 353 15.24 1.30 -4.55
CA MET A 353 14.94 1.67 -3.19
C MET A 353 13.67 0.93 -2.73
N GLY A 354 13.46 0.80 -1.43
CA GLY A 354 12.23 0.35 -0.81
C GLY A 354 11.90 1.22 0.40
N ASP A 355 10.66 1.18 0.88
CA ASP A 355 10.23 1.77 2.15
C ASP A 355 10.68 3.23 2.33
N ALA A 356 10.20 4.10 1.44
CA ALA A 356 10.47 5.54 1.51
C ALA A 356 9.65 6.24 2.60
N GLN A 357 8.54 5.64 3.01
CA GLN A 357 7.65 6.11 4.07
C GLN A 357 8.41 6.52 5.35
N ASN A 358 7.79 7.28 6.20
CA ASN A 358 8.35 7.78 7.46
C ASN A 358 9.61 8.65 7.28
N GLY A 359 9.39 9.92 7.01
CA GLY A 359 10.45 10.91 6.83
C GLY A 359 10.74 11.23 5.36
N LEU A 360 9.70 11.45 4.57
CA LEU A 360 9.77 11.74 3.14
C LEU A 360 10.70 12.91 2.78
N GLU A 361 10.87 13.91 3.65
CA GLU A 361 11.84 14.99 3.42
C GLU A 361 13.30 14.48 3.44
N ARG A 362 13.62 13.56 4.38
CA ARG A 362 14.95 12.94 4.44
C ARG A 362 15.15 11.95 3.31
N TRP A 363 14.13 11.18 2.99
CA TRP A 363 14.14 10.34 1.79
C TRP A 363 14.34 11.18 0.53
N GLY A 364 13.69 12.34 0.41
CA GLY A 364 13.90 13.30 -0.66
C GLY A 364 15.37 13.73 -0.78
N SER A 365 16.01 14.00 0.34
CA SER A 365 17.44 14.33 0.36
C SER A 365 18.30 13.15 -0.13
N LEU A 366 17.93 11.92 0.23
CA LEU A 366 18.61 10.69 -0.22
C LEU A 366 18.45 10.49 -1.73
N VAL A 367 17.22 10.53 -2.27
CA VAL A 367 16.97 10.29 -3.70
C VAL A 367 17.60 11.36 -4.58
N GLN A 368 17.59 12.63 -4.13
CA GLN A 368 18.28 13.74 -4.78
C GLN A 368 19.81 13.53 -4.79
N SER A 369 20.38 13.11 -3.66
CA SER A 369 21.80 12.80 -3.57
C SER A 369 22.19 11.62 -4.44
N ALA A 370 21.40 10.54 -4.42
CA ALA A 370 21.59 9.36 -5.25
C ALA A 370 21.58 9.71 -6.74
N TYR A 371 20.61 10.53 -7.18
CA TYR A 371 20.53 10.97 -8.57
C TYR A 371 21.72 11.86 -8.97
N ARG A 372 22.18 12.76 -8.09
CA ARG A 372 23.39 13.56 -8.37
C ARG A 372 24.67 12.71 -8.49
N GLN A 373 24.77 11.63 -7.71
CA GLN A 373 25.90 10.70 -7.78
C GLN A 373 25.84 9.82 -9.03
N ARG A 374 24.62 9.45 -9.46
CA ARG A 374 24.38 8.55 -10.59
C ARG A 374 23.30 9.14 -11.53
N PRO A 375 23.63 10.24 -12.22
CA PRO A 375 22.70 10.86 -13.18
C PRO A 375 22.53 10.03 -14.45
N ASP A 376 23.34 9.00 -14.63
CA ASP A 376 23.33 8.04 -15.74
C ASP A 376 22.29 6.93 -15.61
N VAL A 377 21.64 6.78 -14.45
CA VAL A 377 20.60 5.75 -14.28
C VAL A 377 19.42 5.99 -15.23
N ALA A 378 18.97 4.92 -15.85
CA ALA A 378 17.89 4.98 -16.84
C ALA A 378 16.51 5.13 -16.20
N PHE A 379 16.30 4.51 -15.04
CA PHE A 379 15.04 4.52 -14.27
C PHE A 379 15.28 4.18 -12.80
N CYS A 380 14.21 4.33 -12.00
CA CYS A 380 14.22 4.03 -10.58
C CYS A 380 13.16 2.97 -10.24
N ILE A 381 13.51 1.98 -9.43
CA ILE A 381 12.57 0.99 -8.86
C ILE A 381 12.27 1.36 -7.42
N MET A 382 10.98 1.28 -7.05
CA MET A 382 10.51 1.42 -5.68
C MET A 382 9.77 0.15 -5.25
N ALA A 383 10.31 -0.58 -4.29
CA ALA A 383 9.78 -1.89 -3.86
C ALA A 383 8.67 -1.78 -2.80
N GLY A 384 7.74 -0.85 -2.98
CA GLY A 384 6.58 -0.64 -2.11
C GLY A 384 6.85 0.22 -0.88
N ASP A 385 5.78 0.54 -0.17
CA ASP A 385 5.74 1.44 0.98
C ASP A 385 6.38 2.80 0.66
N LEU A 386 5.86 3.44 -0.41
CA LEU A 386 6.29 4.75 -0.87
C LEU A 386 5.88 5.85 0.11
N VAL A 387 4.70 5.66 0.73
CA VAL A 387 4.07 6.58 1.68
C VAL A 387 3.59 5.82 2.92
N ASP A 388 3.41 6.50 4.05
CA ASP A 388 2.95 5.89 5.29
C ASP A 388 1.44 5.63 5.29
N ARG A 389 0.67 6.53 4.66
CA ARG A 389 -0.80 6.46 4.56
C ARG A 389 -1.23 6.49 3.10
N GLY A 390 -1.30 5.30 2.48
CA GLY A 390 -1.61 5.14 1.06
C GLY A 390 -2.96 5.73 0.63
N ASN A 391 -3.91 5.87 1.57
CA ASN A 391 -5.22 6.46 1.34
C ASN A 391 -5.28 7.99 1.58
N GLU A 392 -4.17 8.62 1.98
CA GLU A 392 -4.11 10.03 2.32
C GLU A 392 -3.28 10.81 1.30
N ARG A 393 -3.92 11.74 0.60
CA ARG A 393 -3.28 12.46 -0.51
C ARG A 393 -2.12 13.35 -0.08
N ASP A 394 -2.10 13.88 1.13
CA ASP A 394 -1.01 14.72 1.65
C ASP A 394 0.31 13.96 1.80
N ASP A 395 0.28 12.66 2.07
CA ASP A 395 1.48 11.82 2.04
C ASP A 395 2.02 11.68 0.60
N TRP A 396 1.13 11.46 -0.37
CA TRP A 396 1.50 11.45 -1.78
C TRP A 396 2.02 12.82 -2.26
N ASP A 397 1.39 13.90 -1.83
CA ASP A 397 1.85 15.26 -2.13
C ASP A 397 3.29 15.47 -1.63
N SER A 398 3.60 14.96 -0.43
CA SER A 398 4.94 15.02 0.15
C SER A 398 5.94 14.12 -0.59
N PHE A 399 5.53 12.93 -1.01
CA PHE A 399 6.36 12.02 -1.81
C PHE A 399 6.78 12.65 -3.14
N PHE A 400 5.83 13.18 -3.91
CA PHE A 400 6.12 13.82 -5.20
C PHE A 400 6.90 15.12 -5.03
N HIS A 401 6.62 15.91 -3.99
CA HIS A 401 7.40 17.09 -3.70
C HIS A 401 8.87 16.74 -3.42
N SER A 402 9.11 15.68 -2.69
CA SER A 402 10.45 15.22 -2.31
C SER A 402 11.24 14.63 -3.47
N SER A 403 10.57 14.04 -4.45
CA SER A 403 11.20 13.41 -5.63
C SER A 403 11.29 14.32 -6.87
N ARG A 404 10.82 15.57 -6.77
CA ARG A 404 10.90 16.53 -7.88
C ARG A 404 12.33 16.69 -8.40
N GLY A 405 12.49 16.86 -9.73
CA GLY A 405 13.80 16.94 -10.37
C GLY A 405 14.49 15.59 -10.54
N VAL A 406 13.82 14.49 -10.12
CA VAL A 406 14.30 13.11 -10.34
C VAL A 406 13.29 12.33 -11.19
N TYR A 407 12.04 12.19 -10.73
CA TYR A 407 11.05 11.39 -11.43
C TYR A 407 10.38 12.08 -12.63
N ASP A 408 10.57 13.37 -12.79
CA ASP A 408 10.30 14.12 -14.03
C ASP A 408 11.42 13.96 -15.08
N HIS A 409 12.55 13.33 -14.73
CA HIS A 409 13.67 13.03 -15.63
C HIS A 409 13.95 11.54 -15.78
N ARG A 410 13.57 10.73 -14.80
CA ARG A 410 13.80 9.28 -14.78
C ARG A 410 12.50 8.55 -14.44
N PRO A 411 12.04 7.64 -15.30
CA PRO A 411 10.85 6.86 -15.03
C PRO A 411 10.96 6.12 -13.70
N VAL A 412 9.87 6.10 -12.93
CA VAL A 412 9.73 5.32 -11.72
C VAL A 412 8.90 4.07 -11.99
N VAL A 413 9.35 2.95 -11.43
CA VAL A 413 8.71 1.63 -11.50
C VAL A 413 8.36 1.21 -10.06
N PRO A 414 7.16 1.53 -9.59
CA PRO A 414 6.75 1.20 -8.24
C PRO A 414 6.11 -0.19 -8.16
N ALA A 415 6.33 -0.90 -7.04
CA ALA A 415 5.51 -2.02 -6.58
C ALA A 415 4.58 -1.54 -5.45
N ILE A 416 3.51 -2.28 -5.18
CA ILE A 416 2.55 -1.96 -4.12
C ILE A 416 3.03 -2.57 -2.81
N GLY A 417 3.21 -1.73 -1.78
CA GLY A 417 3.42 -2.14 -0.40
C GLY A 417 2.11 -2.29 0.39
N ASN A 418 2.21 -2.70 1.64
CA ASN A 418 1.03 -2.81 2.49
C ASN A 418 0.48 -1.44 2.91
N HIS A 419 1.29 -0.40 2.88
CA HIS A 419 0.85 0.97 3.15
C HIS A 419 0.04 1.55 1.98
N GLU A 420 0.37 1.27 0.74
CA GLU A 420 -0.46 1.61 -0.43
C GLU A 420 -1.80 0.84 -0.43
N ASN A 421 -1.81 -0.39 0.11
CA ASN A 421 -2.99 -1.26 0.14
C ASN A 421 -3.83 -1.12 1.42
N GLN A 422 -3.67 -0.05 2.20
CA GLN A 422 -4.47 0.22 3.38
C GLN A 422 -5.97 0.23 3.05
N GLY A 423 -6.79 -0.41 3.89
CA GLY A 423 -8.20 -0.61 3.60
C GLY A 423 -8.49 -1.72 2.57
N GLY A 424 -7.47 -2.48 2.15
CA GLY A 424 -7.62 -3.63 1.26
C GLY A 424 -7.60 -3.32 -0.23
N HIS A 425 -7.47 -2.04 -0.62
CA HIS A 425 -7.41 -1.63 -2.03
C HIS A 425 -6.47 -0.43 -2.22
N PRO A 426 -5.52 -0.48 -3.17
CA PRO A 426 -4.54 0.58 -3.41
C PRO A 426 -5.10 1.68 -4.33
N GLY A 427 -6.32 2.18 -4.07
CA GLY A 427 -7.06 3.04 -4.98
C GLY A 427 -6.32 4.34 -5.33
N MET A 428 -5.63 4.95 -4.38
CA MET A 428 -4.88 6.18 -4.64
C MET A 428 -3.60 5.90 -5.43
N TYR A 429 -2.89 4.80 -5.15
CA TYR A 429 -1.74 4.37 -5.95
C TYR A 429 -2.11 4.20 -7.43
N LEU A 430 -3.22 3.50 -7.74
CA LEU A 430 -3.72 3.31 -9.10
C LEU A 430 -4.15 4.62 -9.79
N GLN A 431 -4.46 5.66 -9.02
CA GLN A 431 -4.75 6.99 -9.57
C GLN A 431 -3.48 7.84 -9.78
N MET A 432 -2.38 7.52 -9.08
CA MET A 432 -1.13 8.27 -9.20
C MET A 432 -0.26 7.82 -10.36
N PHE A 433 -0.28 6.52 -10.70
CA PHE A 433 0.62 5.93 -11.68
C PHE A 433 -0.13 5.43 -12.92
N ASP A 434 0.52 5.42 -14.08
CA ASP A 434 0.08 4.77 -15.31
C ASP A 434 1.13 3.72 -15.69
N LEU A 435 0.81 2.45 -15.42
CA LEU A 435 1.73 1.33 -15.46
C LEU A 435 1.28 0.27 -16.51
N PRO A 436 2.11 -0.72 -16.85
CA PRO A 436 1.72 -1.76 -17.79
C PRO A 436 0.49 -2.56 -17.33
N LYS A 437 -0.42 -2.84 -18.26
CA LYS A 437 -1.69 -3.56 -18.02
C LYS A 437 -1.63 -4.99 -18.54
N ASN A 438 -0.43 -5.61 -18.49
CA ASN A 438 -0.13 -6.94 -19.03
C ASN A 438 -0.01 -8.01 -17.92
N GLY A 439 -0.58 -7.73 -16.76
CA GLY A 439 -0.57 -8.61 -15.59
C GLY A 439 -1.52 -9.80 -15.68
N PRO A 440 -1.74 -10.51 -14.54
CA PRO A 440 -2.61 -11.68 -14.47
C PRO A 440 -4.07 -11.35 -14.79
N GLU A 441 -4.74 -12.24 -15.51
CA GLU A 441 -6.19 -12.16 -15.69
C GLU A 441 -6.92 -12.31 -14.34
N GLY A 442 -7.95 -11.50 -14.12
CA GLY A 442 -8.73 -11.48 -12.88
C GLY A 442 -8.11 -10.67 -11.74
N ILE A 443 -6.91 -10.13 -11.92
CA ILE A 443 -6.31 -9.13 -11.04
C ILE A 443 -6.46 -7.75 -11.70
N GLU A 444 -6.78 -6.75 -10.89
CA GLU A 444 -6.89 -5.38 -11.35
C GLU A 444 -5.59 -4.95 -12.06
N PRO A 445 -5.68 -4.33 -13.25
CA PRO A 445 -4.50 -3.89 -14.00
C PRO A 445 -3.59 -2.99 -13.15
N GLU A 446 -2.28 -2.98 -13.47
CA GLU A 446 -1.25 -2.16 -12.83
C GLU A 446 -0.82 -2.65 -11.43
N ARG A 447 -1.48 -3.65 -10.85
CA ARG A 447 -1.09 -4.26 -9.57
C ARG A 447 0.08 -5.24 -9.73
N ALA A 448 0.10 -5.98 -10.84
CA ALA A 448 1.21 -6.83 -11.22
C ALA A 448 1.44 -6.71 -12.74
N TYR A 449 2.68 -6.64 -13.18
CA TYR A 449 3.02 -6.40 -14.58
C TYR A 449 4.46 -6.79 -14.91
N THR A 450 4.80 -6.81 -16.21
CA THR A 450 6.18 -6.94 -16.68
C THR A 450 6.56 -5.82 -17.63
N PHE A 451 7.85 -5.52 -17.69
CA PHE A 451 8.43 -4.67 -18.73
C PHE A 451 9.86 -5.10 -19.04
N ARG A 452 10.34 -4.68 -20.21
CA ARG A 452 11.72 -4.95 -20.66
C ARG A 452 12.49 -3.65 -20.85
N TYR A 453 13.75 -3.68 -20.43
CA TYR A 453 14.70 -2.62 -20.72
C TYR A 453 16.03 -3.25 -21.18
N SER A 454 16.50 -2.93 -22.40
CA SER A 454 17.67 -3.56 -23.04
C SER A 454 17.58 -5.10 -23.00
N ASN A 455 18.48 -5.79 -22.34
CA ASN A 455 18.52 -7.25 -22.18
C ASN A 455 18.01 -7.74 -20.80
N ALA A 456 17.31 -6.91 -20.06
CA ALA A 456 16.70 -7.25 -18.78
C ALA A 456 15.18 -7.24 -18.84
N GLU A 457 14.55 -8.12 -18.07
CA GLU A 457 13.10 -8.19 -17.87
C GLU A 457 12.77 -8.14 -16.38
N PHE A 458 11.77 -7.35 -16.05
CA PHE A 458 11.33 -7.07 -14.69
C PHE A 458 9.91 -7.58 -14.50
N PHE A 459 9.69 -8.34 -13.43
CA PHE A 459 8.41 -8.91 -13.02
C PHE A 459 7.99 -8.21 -11.73
N VAL A 460 7.06 -7.27 -11.82
CA VAL A 460 6.52 -6.55 -10.66
C VAL A 460 5.30 -7.28 -10.16
N LEU A 461 5.27 -7.60 -8.85
CA LEU A 461 4.27 -8.48 -8.24
C LEU A 461 3.65 -7.79 -7.01
N ASP A 462 2.38 -8.09 -6.73
CA ASP A 462 1.66 -7.55 -5.58
C ASP A 462 1.53 -8.61 -4.47
N THR A 463 2.30 -8.44 -3.40
CA THR A 463 2.30 -9.33 -2.24
C THR A 463 1.14 -9.09 -1.26
N ASN A 464 0.23 -8.15 -1.54
CA ASN A 464 -1.00 -7.97 -0.77
C ASN A 464 -2.12 -8.91 -1.26
N LEU A 465 -1.93 -9.55 -2.41
CA LEU A 465 -2.81 -10.57 -2.98
C LEU A 465 -2.29 -11.97 -2.66
N THR A 466 -3.12 -13.00 -2.91
CA THR A 466 -2.64 -14.37 -2.76
C THR A 466 -1.56 -14.69 -3.79
N MET A 467 -0.52 -15.41 -3.40
CA MET A 467 0.60 -15.74 -4.28
C MET A 467 0.17 -16.65 -5.44
N GLU A 468 -0.78 -17.54 -5.18
CA GLU A 468 -1.35 -18.46 -6.17
C GLU A 468 -2.03 -17.74 -7.33
N SER A 469 -2.71 -16.62 -7.06
CA SER A 469 -3.44 -15.87 -8.08
C SER A 469 -2.51 -15.30 -9.17
N GLN A 470 -1.24 -15.10 -8.85
CA GLN A 470 -0.24 -14.56 -9.76
C GLN A 470 0.69 -15.64 -10.33
N ALA A 471 0.82 -16.81 -9.66
CA ALA A 471 1.83 -17.81 -9.99
C ALA A 471 1.72 -18.35 -11.42
N VAL A 472 0.49 -18.60 -11.92
CA VAL A 472 0.27 -19.12 -13.28
C VAL A 472 0.72 -18.12 -14.36
N TRP A 473 0.39 -16.84 -14.17
CA TRP A 473 0.82 -15.78 -15.06
C TRP A 473 2.33 -15.59 -14.99
N LEU A 474 2.89 -15.55 -13.78
CA LEU A 474 4.32 -15.40 -13.55
C LEU A 474 5.12 -16.53 -14.22
N GLU A 475 4.67 -17.77 -14.11
CA GLU A 475 5.30 -18.90 -14.78
C GLU A 475 5.31 -18.73 -16.31
N LYS A 476 4.17 -18.35 -16.89
CA LYS A 476 4.08 -18.08 -18.34
C LYS A 476 5.01 -16.95 -18.76
N ALA A 477 5.05 -15.86 -18.00
CA ALA A 477 5.88 -14.71 -18.30
C ALA A 477 7.38 -15.05 -18.20
N LEU A 478 7.79 -15.77 -17.15
CA LEU A 478 9.17 -16.26 -16.99
C LEU A 478 9.58 -17.23 -18.10
N ALA A 479 8.70 -18.16 -18.47
CA ALA A 479 8.93 -19.12 -19.56
C ALA A 479 9.09 -18.46 -20.93
N ALA A 480 8.36 -17.38 -21.17
CA ALA A 480 8.43 -16.60 -22.42
C ALA A 480 9.61 -15.62 -22.46
N SER A 481 10.27 -15.39 -21.33
CA SER A 481 11.37 -14.44 -21.22
C SER A 481 12.61 -14.92 -21.95
N THR A 482 13.10 -14.09 -22.86
CA THR A 482 14.40 -14.26 -23.56
C THR A 482 15.46 -13.32 -23.03
N ALA A 483 15.17 -12.61 -21.93
CA ALA A 483 16.10 -11.67 -21.34
C ALA A 483 17.29 -12.38 -20.70
N THR A 484 18.48 -11.78 -20.82
CA THR A 484 19.69 -12.26 -20.14
C THR A 484 19.54 -12.12 -18.64
N TRP A 485 19.00 -10.98 -18.20
CA TRP A 485 18.81 -10.63 -16.78
C TRP A 485 17.33 -10.61 -16.42
N LYS A 486 16.97 -11.25 -15.32
CA LYS A 486 15.60 -11.34 -14.82
C LYS A 486 15.53 -10.87 -13.38
N PHE A 487 14.64 -9.93 -13.11
CA PHE A 487 14.42 -9.33 -11.80
C PHE A 487 12.97 -9.48 -11.38
N ALA A 488 12.71 -9.88 -10.13
CA ALA A 488 11.40 -9.74 -9.52
C ALA A 488 11.41 -8.52 -8.57
N VAL A 489 10.34 -7.75 -8.59
CA VAL A 489 10.16 -6.57 -7.73
C VAL A 489 8.85 -6.76 -6.96
N TYR A 490 8.91 -6.80 -5.64
CA TYR A 490 7.73 -6.95 -4.79
C TYR A 490 8.06 -6.53 -3.35
N HIS A 491 7.03 -6.27 -2.56
CA HIS A 491 7.23 -5.62 -1.26
C HIS A 491 7.63 -6.58 -0.14
N HIS A 492 6.75 -7.52 0.26
CA HIS A 492 7.02 -8.42 1.40
C HIS A 492 8.12 -9.43 1.05
N PRO A 493 9.19 -9.55 1.85
CA PRO A 493 10.34 -10.36 1.47
C PRO A 493 10.08 -11.86 1.57
N ALA A 494 10.60 -12.63 0.59
CA ALA A 494 10.60 -14.08 0.63
C ALA A 494 11.50 -14.62 1.76
N TYR A 495 12.59 -13.91 2.03
CA TYR A 495 13.55 -14.18 3.10
C TYR A 495 13.71 -12.92 3.92
N SER A 496 13.06 -12.90 5.08
CA SER A 496 12.97 -11.73 5.93
C SER A 496 14.18 -11.55 6.87
N SER A 497 14.34 -10.33 7.36
CA SER A 497 15.37 -10.01 8.35
C SER A 497 15.04 -10.50 9.76
N LYS A 498 13.77 -10.87 10.02
CA LYS A 498 13.27 -11.36 11.32
C LYS A 498 12.33 -12.56 11.13
N PRO A 499 12.34 -13.54 12.07
CA PRO A 499 11.44 -14.72 12.00
C PRO A 499 9.97 -14.38 11.91
N GLU A 500 9.52 -13.39 12.67
CA GLU A 500 8.11 -12.99 12.75
C GLU A 500 7.58 -12.35 11.46
N ARG A 501 8.49 -12.00 10.54
CA ARG A 501 8.17 -11.36 9.27
C ARG A 501 8.33 -12.29 8.07
N ASP A 502 8.51 -13.58 8.32
CA ASP A 502 8.63 -14.60 7.28
C ASP A 502 7.37 -14.73 6.42
N ASN A 503 7.58 -14.88 5.11
CA ASN A 503 6.51 -15.05 4.12
C ASN A 503 6.60 -16.42 3.43
N PRO A 504 6.21 -17.51 4.11
CA PRO A 504 6.32 -18.86 3.57
C PRO A 504 5.49 -19.08 2.29
N SER A 505 4.42 -18.33 2.09
CA SER A 505 3.61 -18.40 0.88
C SER A 505 4.39 -17.98 -0.37
N ILE A 506 5.24 -16.96 -0.29
CA ILE A 506 6.13 -16.55 -1.39
C ILE A 506 7.13 -17.68 -1.70
N ARG A 507 7.76 -18.25 -0.66
CA ARG A 507 8.67 -19.38 -0.83
C ARG A 507 8.00 -20.63 -1.41
N LYS A 508 6.72 -20.84 -1.14
CA LYS A 508 5.96 -21.96 -1.66
C LYS A 508 5.58 -21.80 -3.14
N HIS A 509 5.15 -20.59 -3.55
CA HIS A 509 4.49 -20.39 -4.83
C HIS A 509 5.37 -19.69 -5.89
N TRP A 510 6.31 -18.82 -5.49
CA TRP A 510 7.11 -18.03 -6.43
C TRP A 510 8.56 -18.48 -6.50
N THR A 511 9.22 -18.80 -5.36
CA THR A 511 10.66 -19.15 -5.42
C THR A 511 10.95 -20.42 -6.23
N PRO A 512 10.08 -21.46 -6.31
CA PRO A 512 10.30 -22.56 -7.23
C PRO A 512 10.26 -22.16 -8.71
N LEU A 513 9.49 -21.11 -9.05
CA LEU A 513 9.47 -20.56 -10.40
C LEU A 513 10.75 -19.75 -10.68
N PHE A 514 11.23 -19.01 -9.69
CA PHE A 514 12.50 -18.28 -9.77
C PHE A 514 13.67 -19.26 -10.00
N ASP A 515 13.70 -20.36 -9.29
CA ASP A 515 14.71 -21.41 -9.45
C ASP A 515 14.63 -22.09 -10.83
N LYS A 516 13.40 -22.42 -11.29
CA LYS A 516 13.16 -23.11 -12.56
C LYS A 516 13.57 -22.27 -13.77
N TYR A 517 13.30 -20.97 -13.75
CA TYR A 517 13.55 -20.05 -14.87
C TYR A 517 14.75 -19.14 -14.65
N HIS A 518 15.52 -19.40 -13.62
CA HIS A 518 16.72 -18.68 -13.22
C HIS A 518 16.50 -17.16 -13.14
N LEU A 519 15.81 -16.73 -12.08
CA LEU A 519 15.73 -15.32 -11.71
C LEU A 519 17.07 -14.90 -11.06
N ASP A 520 17.62 -13.77 -11.45
CA ASP A 520 18.91 -13.32 -10.92
C ASP A 520 18.79 -12.68 -9.55
N MET A 521 17.87 -11.73 -9.42
CA MET A 521 17.67 -11.01 -8.17
C MET A 521 16.20 -10.73 -7.90
N ALA A 522 15.80 -10.77 -6.63
CA ALA A 522 14.53 -10.30 -6.11
C ALA A 522 14.75 -9.03 -5.27
N LEU A 523 14.11 -7.93 -5.67
CA LEU A 523 14.23 -6.60 -5.08
C LEU A 523 12.99 -6.34 -4.21
N GLN A 524 13.18 -6.21 -2.88
CA GLN A 524 12.12 -6.26 -1.88
C GLN A 524 12.26 -5.10 -0.87
N GLY A 525 11.24 -4.90 -0.03
CA GLY A 525 11.18 -3.90 1.02
C GLY A 525 10.66 -4.47 2.34
N HIS A 526 9.79 -3.72 3.03
CA HIS A 526 8.98 -4.12 4.17
C HIS A 526 9.70 -4.22 5.52
N ASP A 527 10.91 -4.74 5.56
CA ASP A 527 11.56 -5.07 6.84
C ASP A 527 12.26 -3.90 7.52
N HIS A 528 12.27 -2.72 6.92
CA HIS A 528 12.93 -1.53 7.42
C HIS A 528 14.39 -1.78 7.89
N ALA A 529 15.07 -2.66 7.19
CA ALA A 529 16.47 -3.01 7.37
C ALA A 529 17.06 -3.41 6.02
N TYR A 530 18.35 -3.29 5.85
CA TYR A 530 19.01 -3.78 4.66
C TYR A 530 19.44 -5.23 4.85
N LEU A 531 19.04 -6.09 3.93
CA LEU A 531 19.44 -7.50 3.89
C LEU A 531 19.84 -7.92 2.48
N ARG A 532 20.96 -8.61 2.33
CA ARG A 532 21.29 -9.39 1.13
C ARG A 532 21.52 -10.85 1.52
N THR A 533 20.87 -11.75 0.80
CA THR A 533 21.07 -13.18 1.00
C THR A 533 22.27 -13.69 0.22
N TYR A 534 22.80 -14.84 0.63
CA TYR A 534 23.54 -15.71 -0.29
C TYR A 534 22.65 -16.06 -1.48
N PRO A 535 23.20 -16.51 -2.62
CA PRO A 535 22.40 -17.09 -3.67
C PRO A 535 21.63 -18.31 -3.15
N ILE A 536 20.33 -18.37 -3.41
CA ILE A 536 19.42 -19.40 -2.88
C ILE A 536 18.80 -20.16 -4.04
N LYS A 537 18.80 -21.50 -3.93
CA LYS A 537 18.08 -22.43 -4.79
C LYS A 537 17.48 -23.55 -3.96
N ASP A 538 16.24 -23.96 -4.27
CA ASP A 538 15.51 -24.97 -3.49
C ASP A 538 15.50 -24.65 -1.98
N GLN A 539 15.33 -23.38 -1.64
CA GLN A 539 15.37 -22.81 -0.29
C GLN A 539 16.69 -23.06 0.46
N LYS A 540 17.78 -23.37 -0.25
CA LYS A 540 19.10 -23.60 0.31
C LYS A 540 20.12 -22.65 -0.30
N LYS A 541 21.11 -22.28 0.51
CA LYS A 541 22.29 -21.56 0.05
C LYS A 541 23.04 -22.38 -0.99
N VAL A 542 23.39 -21.75 -2.10
CA VAL A 542 24.31 -22.30 -3.12
C VAL A 542 25.58 -21.46 -3.20
N ALA A 543 26.64 -22.01 -3.80
CA ALA A 543 27.94 -21.36 -3.79
C ALA A 543 28.08 -20.25 -4.84
N ASN A 544 27.34 -20.35 -5.95
CA ASN A 544 27.49 -19.49 -7.11
C ASN A 544 26.21 -18.73 -7.42
N THR A 545 26.32 -17.44 -7.68
CA THR A 545 25.20 -16.59 -8.12
C THR A 545 24.60 -17.05 -9.45
N ALA A 546 25.39 -17.75 -10.31
CA ALA A 546 24.86 -18.37 -11.52
C ALA A 546 23.92 -19.57 -11.26
N GLU A 547 23.84 -20.08 -10.04
CA GLU A 547 23.04 -21.25 -9.67
C GLU A 547 21.75 -20.91 -8.93
N GLY A 548 21.69 -19.76 -8.27
CA GLY A 548 20.59 -19.38 -7.40
C GLY A 548 20.21 -17.90 -7.51
N THR A 549 19.06 -17.54 -6.95
CA THR A 549 18.56 -16.17 -6.88
C THR A 549 19.12 -15.45 -5.65
N VAL A 550 19.54 -14.19 -5.81
CA VAL A 550 19.92 -13.30 -4.70
C VAL A 550 18.70 -12.45 -4.31
N TYR A 551 18.36 -12.44 -3.02
CA TYR A 551 17.25 -11.65 -2.49
C TYR A 551 17.80 -10.45 -1.73
N ILE A 552 17.27 -9.26 -2.06
CA ILE A 552 17.64 -8.00 -1.42
C ILE A 552 16.42 -7.40 -0.75
N VAL A 553 16.58 -6.99 0.50
CA VAL A 553 15.64 -6.11 1.19
C VAL A 553 16.30 -4.74 1.34
N SER A 554 15.59 -3.68 0.96
CA SER A 554 16.07 -2.30 1.05
C SER A 554 15.16 -1.46 1.93
N VAL A 555 15.74 -0.48 2.62
CA VAL A 555 15.05 0.58 3.34
C VAL A 555 15.67 1.91 2.96
N SER A 556 14.85 2.87 2.54
CA SER A 556 15.31 4.21 2.16
C SER A 556 14.72 5.34 3.03
N GLY A 557 13.63 5.08 3.74
CA GLY A 557 13.05 5.96 4.75
C GLY A 557 13.81 5.93 6.08
N THR A 558 13.24 6.56 7.10
CA THR A 558 13.91 6.79 8.40
C THR A 558 13.42 5.90 9.54
N LYS A 559 12.57 4.94 9.27
CA LYS A 559 12.11 3.93 10.22
C LYS A 559 12.98 2.68 10.08
N TYR A 560 13.50 2.17 11.18
CA TYR A 560 14.40 1.03 11.17
C TYR A 560 13.96 -0.03 12.15
N TYR A 561 14.16 -1.31 11.76
CA TYR A 561 13.98 -2.46 12.63
C TYR A 561 15.31 -3.15 12.90
N GLU A 562 15.43 -3.77 14.06
CA GLU A 562 16.52 -4.65 14.35
C GLU A 562 16.44 -5.92 13.52
N GLN A 563 17.57 -6.45 13.13
CA GLN A 563 17.69 -7.71 12.42
C GLN A 563 18.03 -8.86 13.37
N ASP A 564 17.61 -10.04 12.97
CA ASP A 564 18.02 -11.31 13.54
C ASP A 564 18.69 -12.13 12.41
N PRO A 565 20.04 -12.15 12.34
CA PRO A 565 20.74 -12.80 11.24
C PRO A 565 20.34 -14.27 11.10
N ARG A 566 20.04 -14.68 9.87
CA ARG A 566 19.56 -16.02 9.52
C ARG A 566 20.63 -16.75 8.70
N GLU A 567 20.50 -18.07 8.55
CA GLU A 567 21.43 -18.89 7.77
C GLU A 567 21.61 -18.41 6.33
N TYR A 568 20.58 -17.79 5.76
CA TYR A 568 20.61 -17.25 4.41
C TYR A 568 21.19 -15.82 4.33
N THR A 569 21.41 -15.15 5.44
CA THR A 569 21.94 -13.77 5.46
C THR A 569 23.43 -13.77 5.12
N GLU A 570 23.80 -13.13 4.01
CA GLU A 570 25.20 -12.89 3.66
C GLU A 570 25.69 -11.54 4.19
N PHE A 571 24.84 -10.51 4.07
CA PHE A 571 25.14 -9.17 4.57
C PHE A 571 23.86 -8.49 5.08
N GLY A 572 23.96 -7.80 6.20
CA GLY A 572 22.85 -7.06 6.79
C GLY A 572 23.30 -5.76 7.45
N MET A 573 22.43 -4.75 7.42
CA MET A 573 22.59 -3.46 8.11
C MET A 573 21.26 -3.02 8.70
N THR A 574 21.33 -2.34 9.84
CA THR A 574 20.19 -1.66 10.45
C THR A 574 20.54 -0.21 10.76
N ASN A 575 19.55 0.60 11.10
CA ASN A 575 19.70 2.02 11.47
C ASN A 575 20.35 2.89 10.38
N THR A 576 20.19 2.53 9.11
CA THR A 576 20.68 3.34 8.00
C THR A 576 19.76 3.22 6.78
N SER A 577 19.43 4.37 6.18
CA SER A 577 18.74 4.42 4.90
C SER A 577 19.74 4.18 3.77
N THR A 578 19.30 3.48 2.74
CA THR A 578 20.17 3.09 1.61
C THR A 578 19.52 3.33 0.26
N PHE A 579 20.33 3.51 -0.75
CA PHE A 579 19.94 3.37 -2.14
C PHE A 579 20.90 2.39 -2.85
N GLN A 580 20.39 1.71 -3.84
CA GLN A 580 21.14 0.71 -4.58
C GLN A 580 21.23 1.11 -6.06
N VAL A 581 22.36 0.79 -6.67
CA VAL A 581 22.59 0.95 -8.11
C VAL A 581 23.03 -0.37 -8.69
N LEU A 582 22.33 -0.77 -9.75
CA LEU A 582 22.63 -1.97 -10.51
C LEU A 582 23.12 -1.56 -11.91
N ASP A 583 24.36 -1.90 -12.21
CA ASP A 583 25.00 -1.65 -13.50
C ASP A 583 25.00 -2.92 -14.34
N ILE A 584 24.28 -2.94 -15.44
CA ILE A 584 24.24 -4.02 -16.40
C ILE A 584 25.28 -3.77 -17.49
N GLN A 585 26.31 -4.59 -17.53
CA GLN A 585 27.41 -4.54 -18.50
C GLN A 585 27.21 -5.63 -19.54
N ILE A 586 27.21 -5.27 -20.82
CA ILE A 586 27.01 -6.24 -21.91
C ILE A 586 28.27 -7.09 -22.16
N SER A 587 29.43 -6.44 -22.08
CA SER A 587 30.71 -7.16 -22.16
C SER A 587 30.87 -8.10 -20.96
N GLY A 588 30.90 -9.41 -21.21
CA GLY A 588 31.04 -10.44 -20.18
C GLY A 588 29.74 -10.74 -19.41
N ASN A 589 28.56 -10.33 -19.92
CA ASN A 589 27.26 -10.56 -19.25
C ASN A 589 27.36 -10.33 -17.74
N ARG A 590 27.80 -9.13 -17.35
CA ARG A 590 28.13 -8.81 -15.97
C ARG A 590 27.14 -7.83 -15.38
N LEU A 591 26.65 -8.12 -14.18
CA LEU A 591 25.87 -7.22 -13.32
C LEU A 591 26.74 -6.82 -12.13
N VAL A 592 26.81 -5.52 -11.86
CA VAL A 592 27.48 -4.96 -10.68
C VAL A 592 26.45 -4.28 -9.81
N TYR A 593 26.16 -4.86 -8.68
CA TYR A 593 25.29 -4.33 -7.65
C TYR A 593 26.10 -3.54 -6.61
N ARG A 594 25.61 -2.37 -6.19
CA ARG A 594 26.21 -1.56 -5.14
C ARG A 594 25.12 -0.93 -4.27
N SER A 595 25.30 -0.98 -2.97
CA SER A 595 24.45 -0.31 -1.98
C SER A 595 25.24 0.82 -1.31
N TYR A 596 24.61 1.98 -1.23
CA TYR A 596 25.19 3.18 -0.64
C TYR A 596 24.30 3.69 0.49
N ASP A 597 24.90 4.31 1.51
CA ASP A 597 24.19 4.97 2.59
C ASP A 597 23.87 6.46 2.25
N THR A 598 23.29 7.17 3.22
CA THR A 598 22.92 8.59 3.10
C THR A 598 24.09 9.52 2.84
N GLU A 599 25.32 9.13 3.20
CA GLU A 599 26.55 9.88 2.94
C GLU A 599 27.17 9.54 1.58
N GLY A 600 26.56 8.61 0.84
CA GLY A 600 27.08 8.11 -0.43
C GLY A 600 28.25 7.14 -0.28
N LYS A 601 28.46 6.60 0.92
CA LYS A 601 29.48 5.61 1.19
C LYS A 601 29.03 4.24 0.72
N LEU A 602 29.87 3.54 -0.03
CA LEU A 602 29.65 2.15 -0.42
C LEU A 602 29.60 1.25 0.82
N ARG A 603 28.49 0.56 1.01
CA ARG A 603 28.23 -0.32 2.16
C ARG A 603 28.27 -1.80 1.79
N ASP A 604 27.77 -2.12 0.61
CA ASP A 604 27.73 -3.49 0.10
C ASP A 604 27.91 -3.52 -1.41
N ASN A 605 28.48 -4.60 -1.94
CA ASN A 605 28.60 -4.81 -3.37
C ASN A 605 28.52 -6.30 -3.71
N LEU A 606 28.06 -6.58 -4.92
CA LEU A 606 28.00 -7.93 -5.48
C LEU A 606 28.25 -7.86 -6.98
N ILE A 607 28.94 -8.86 -7.52
CA ILE A 607 29.11 -9.05 -8.94
C ILE A 607 28.50 -10.39 -9.33
N ILE A 608 27.66 -10.38 -10.36
CA ILE A 608 27.09 -11.57 -10.98
C ILE A 608 27.60 -11.64 -12.42
N GLU A 609 28.13 -12.78 -12.82
CA GLU A 609 28.63 -13.05 -14.17
C GLU A 609 27.91 -14.29 -14.73
N LYS A 610 27.53 -14.24 -16.02
CA LYS A 610 26.82 -15.33 -16.74
C LYS A 610 27.62 -15.83 -17.93
#